data_43fa41ad19441ced9e775ebf0a333e63
#
_entry.id   43fa41ad19441ced9e775ebf0a333e63
#
_cell.length_a   1.000
_cell.length_b   1.000
_cell.length_c   1.000
_cell.angle_alpha   90.00
_cell.angle_beta   90.00
_cell.angle_gamma   90.00
#
_symmetry.space_group_name_H-M   'P 1'
#
loop_
_entity.id
_entity.type
_entity.pdbx_description
1 polymer ?
#
loop_
_entity_poly.entity_id
_entity_poly.type
_entity_poly.pdbx_seq_one_letter_code
_entity_poly.pdbx_strand_id
1 'polypeptide(L)'
;MKADKLFNECLANVPNDITIEIDLSFDIATKIDTILSNRKISQKDFAAMIGKKESEVSKWLKGTHNFTLRTIAKITDVLNEPIIEVVGKRIPNNEYI
;
A
#
# COMPACT_ATOMS: atom_id res chain seq x y z
N MET A 1 13.06 -12.47 -14.14
CA MET A 1 13.50 -12.15 -13.45
C MET A 1 13.96 -13.08 -12.89
N LYS A 2 14.52 -13.11 -12.60
CA LYS A 2 15.17 -13.90 -12.29
C LYS A 2 14.96 -14.34 -11.07
N ALA A 3 14.73 -13.86 -10.36
CA ALA A 3 14.65 -14.12 -9.03
C ALA A 3 13.88 -15.30 -8.66
N ASP A 4 13.90 -16.07 -8.93
CA ASP A 4 13.20 -16.18 -9.55
C ASP A 4 12.71 -17.52 -9.72
N LYS A 5 13.48 -18.36 -10.15
CA LYS A 5 13.07 -19.68 -10.24
C LYS A 5 12.79 -20.26 -8.88
N LEU A 6 13.65 -20.01 -7.93
CA LEU A 6 13.47 -20.50 -6.58
C LEU A 6 12.26 -19.84 -5.92
N PHE A 7 12.11 -18.55 -6.13
CA PHE A 7 11.00 -17.82 -5.58
C PHE A 7 9.69 -18.34 -6.18
N ASN A 8 9.68 -18.57 -7.48
CA ASN A 8 8.48 -19.10 -8.14
C ASN A 8 8.14 -20.47 -7.65
N GLU A 9 9.13 -21.29 -7.37
CA GLU A 9 8.87 -22.62 -6.86
C GLU A 9 8.26 -22.58 -5.48
N CYS A 10 8.70 -21.65 -4.66
CA CYS A 10 8.08 -21.46 -3.35
C CYS A 10 6.65 -21.00 -3.48
N LEU A 11 6.38 -20.10 -4.42
CA LEU A 11 5.04 -19.60 -4.61
C LEU A 11 4.11 -20.64 -5.21
N ALA A 12 4.66 -21.64 -5.89
CA ALA A 12 3.83 -22.66 -6.51
C ALA A 12 3.00 -23.44 -5.49
N ASN A 13 3.44 -23.44 -4.22
CA ASN A 13 2.73 -24.14 -3.17
C ASN A 13 1.82 -23.24 -2.37
N VAL A 14 1.69 -21.99 -2.77
CA VAL A 14 0.86 -21.01 -2.08
C VAL A 14 -0.41 -20.79 -2.90
N PRO A 15 -1.58 -20.77 -2.27
CA PRO A 15 -2.81 -20.49 -3.02
C PRO A 15 -2.72 -19.15 -3.74
N ASN A 16 -3.35 -19.08 -4.91
CA ASN A 16 -3.30 -17.87 -5.72
C ASN A 16 -3.82 -16.64 -5.00
N ASP A 17 -4.86 -16.79 -4.20
CA ASP A 17 -5.41 -15.63 -3.51
C ASP A 17 -4.41 -15.07 -2.50
N ILE A 18 -3.62 -15.91 -1.89
CA ILE A 18 -2.60 -15.44 -0.95
C ILE A 18 -1.50 -14.70 -1.70
N THR A 19 -1.11 -15.21 -2.87
CA THR A 19 -0.11 -14.54 -3.69
C THR A 19 -0.61 -13.15 -4.12
N ILE A 20 -1.86 -13.07 -4.52
CA ILE A 20 -2.45 -11.80 -4.92
C ILE A 20 -2.49 -10.83 -3.74
N GLU A 21 -2.84 -11.34 -2.56
CA GLU A 21 -2.88 -10.50 -1.37
C GLU A 21 -1.50 -9.92 -1.06
N ILE A 22 -0.48 -10.75 -1.15
CA ILE A 22 0.89 -10.32 -0.87
C ILE A 22 1.32 -9.24 -1.87
N ASP A 23 1.03 -9.47 -3.14
CA ASP A 23 1.38 -8.49 -4.17
C ASP A 23 0.68 -7.16 -3.93
N LEU A 24 -0.60 -7.21 -3.58
CA LEU A 24 -1.35 -5.97 -3.31
C LEU A 24 -0.78 -5.24 -2.12
N SER A 25 -0.43 -5.98 -1.07
CA SER A 25 0.14 -5.36 0.13
C SER A 25 1.45 -4.66 -0.18
N PHE A 26 2.30 -5.28 -0.98
CA PHE A 26 3.56 -4.67 -1.38
C PHE A 26 3.33 -3.46 -2.26
N ASP A 27 2.39 -3.54 -3.18
CA ASP A 27 2.12 -2.42 -4.08
C ASP A 27 1.59 -1.22 -3.31
N ILE A 28 0.72 -1.46 -2.34
CA ILE A 28 0.18 -0.38 -1.51
C ILE A 28 1.31 0.26 -0.70
N ALA A 29 2.14 -0.57 -0.07
CA ALA A 29 3.24 -0.06 0.72
C ALA A 29 4.21 0.76 -0.14
N THR A 30 4.51 0.26 -1.34
CA THR A 30 5.40 0.96 -2.26
C THR A 30 4.82 2.30 -2.67
N LYS A 31 3.52 2.35 -2.95
CA LYS A 31 2.89 3.60 -3.33
C LYS A 31 2.98 4.62 -2.21
N ILE A 32 2.70 4.20 -0.98
CA ILE A 32 2.79 5.10 0.15
C ILE A 32 4.21 5.60 0.32
N ASP A 33 5.17 4.68 0.27
CA ASP A 33 6.57 5.03 0.46
C ASP A 33 7.04 6.00 -0.63
N THR A 34 6.61 5.80 -1.85
CA THR A 34 6.98 6.68 -2.96
C THR A 34 6.44 8.09 -2.72
N ILE A 35 5.19 8.20 -2.27
CA ILE A 35 4.61 9.51 -1.99
C ILE A 35 5.38 10.21 -0.88
N LEU A 36 5.66 9.48 0.19
CA LEU A 36 6.38 10.06 1.32
C LEU A 36 7.78 10.51 0.89
N SER A 37 8.47 9.67 0.13
CA SER A 37 9.82 10.01 -0.33
C SER A 37 9.81 11.23 -1.23
N ASN A 38 8.87 11.29 -2.15
CA ASN A 38 8.79 12.41 -3.08
C ASN A 38 8.47 13.72 -2.37
N ARG A 39 7.72 13.65 -1.30
CA ARG A 39 7.35 14.84 -0.54
C ARG A 39 8.26 15.09 0.64
N LYS A 40 9.25 14.22 0.83
CA LYS A 40 10.22 14.34 1.92
C LYS A 40 9.53 14.33 3.28
N ILE A 41 8.55 13.45 3.42
CA ILE A 41 7.84 13.28 4.68
C ILE A 41 8.42 12.03 5.36
N SER A 42 8.87 12.19 6.60
CA SER A 42 9.40 11.05 7.34
C SER A 42 8.27 10.17 7.85
N GLN A 43 8.60 8.94 8.23
CA GLN A 43 7.61 8.05 8.83
C GLN A 43 7.02 8.66 10.09
N LYS A 44 7.87 9.33 10.87
CA LYS A 44 7.42 9.97 12.09
C LYS A 44 6.41 11.06 11.81
N ASP A 45 6.72 11.90 10.82
CA ASP A 45 5.82 12.98 10.46
C ASP A 45 4.52 12.45 9.89
N PHE A 46 4.60 11.42 9.07
CA PHE A 46 3.40 10.83 8.51
C PHE A 46 2.53 10.22 9.61
N ALA A 47 3.16 9.55 10.57
CA ALA A 47 2.43 8.98 11.69
C ALA A 47 1.67 10.07 12.44
N ALA A 48 2.30 11.21 12.65
CA ALA A 48 1.64 12.33 13.31
C ALA A 48 0.47 12.83 12.47
N MET A 49 0.67 12.95 11.16
CA MET A 49 -0.37 13.43 10.26
C MET A 49 -1.61 12.55 10.29
N ILE A 50 -1.41 11.24 10.38
CA ILE A 50 -2.52 10.31 10.29
C ILE A 50 -3.02 9.86 11.66
N GLY A 51 -2.37 10.33 12.72
CA GLY A 51 -2.81 9.99 14.08
C GLY A 51 -2.51 8.57 14.49
N LYS A 52 -1.41 8.03 14.02
CA LYS A 52 -1.00 6.67 14.33
C LYS A 52 0.39 6.67 14.92
N LYS A 53 0.79 5.55 15.50
CA LYS A 53 2.14 5.43 16.05
C LYS A 53 3.13 5.17 14.93
N GLU A 54 4.34 5.66 15.11
CA GLU A 54 5.38 5.44 14.12
C GLU A 54 5.62 3.95 13.89
N SER A 55 5.52 3.15 14.94
CA SER A 55 5.70 1.71 14.81
C SER A 55 4.64 1.08 13.91
N GLU A 56 3.43 1.62 13.91
CA GLU A 56 2.38 1.13 13.04
C GLU A 56 2.69 1.48 11.59
N VAL A 57 3.09 2.72 11.36
CA VAL A 57 3.46 3.16 10.00
C VAL A 57 4.62 2.32 9.49
N SER A 58 5.58 2.04 10.33
CA SER A 58 6.71 1.22 9.95
C SER A 58 6.26 -0.17 9.49
N LYS A 59 5.28 -0.75 10.18
CA LYS A 59 4.75 -2.05 9.78
C LYS A 59 4.06 -1.96 8.43
N TRP A 60 3.34 -0.89 8.17
CA TRP A 60 2.67 -0.71 6.89
C TRP A 60 3.69 -0.73 5.75
N LEU A 61 4.81 -0.05 5.95
CA LEU A 61 5.79 0.14 4.88
C LEU A 61 6.69 -1.07 4.66
N LYS A 62 6.58 -2.09 5.51
CA LYS A 62 7.33 -3.30 5.28
C LYS A 62 6.77 -4.14 4.14
N GLY A 63 5.54 -3.84 3.74
CA GLY A 63 4.98 -4.49 2.56
C GLY A 63 4.17 -5.74 2.82
N THR A 64 4.04 -6.17 4.07
CA THR A 64 3.29 -7.38 4.39
C THR A 64 2.01 -7.12 5.18
N HIS A 65 1.69 -5.84 5.39
CA HIS A 65 0.51 -5.49 6.17
C HIS A 65 -0.76 -5.66 5.35
N ASN A 66 -1.79 -6.21 5.97
CA ASN A 66 -3.07 -6.34 5.31
C ASN A 66 -3.91 -5.10 5.63
N PHE A 67 -3.94 -4.17 4.69
CA PHE A 67 -4.65 -2.90 4.89
C PHE A 67 -6.15 -3.11 4.78
N THR A 68 -6.90 -2.43 5.64
CA THR A 68 -8.35 -2.38 5.47
C THR A 68 -8.67 -1.21 4.56
N LEU A 69 -9.85 -1.26 3.96
CA LEU A 69 -10.30 -0.13 3.13
C LEU A 69 -10.38 1.14 3.96
N ARG A 70 -10.75 1.01 5.22
CA ARG A 70 -10.83 2.17 6.10
C ARG A 70 -9.47 2.85 6.22
N THR A 71 -8.43 2.06 6.44
CA THR A 71 -7.09 2.59 6.57
C THR A 71 -6.62 3.21 5.25
N ILE A 72 -6.88 2.55 4.14
CA ILE A 72 -6.50 3.06 2.84
C ILE A 72 -7.20 4.39 2.56
N ALA A 73 -8.48 4.49 2.91
CA ALA A 73 -9.23 5.73 2.72
C ALA A 73 -8.64 6.85 3.56
N LYS A 74 -8.24 6.54 4.79
CA LYS A 74 -7.66 7.54 5.66
C LYS A 74 -6.30 8.02 5.13
N ILE A 75 -5.50 7.08 4.63
CA ILE A 75 -4.21 7.44 4.05
C ILE A 75 -4.41 8.32 2.81
N THR A 76 -5.37 7.94 1.98
CA THR A 76 -5.69 8.72 0.78
C THR A 76 -6.10 10.13 1.15
N ASP A 77 -6.92 10.26 2.18
CA ASP A 77 -7.39 11.57 2.61
C ASP A 77 -6.24 12.42 3.16
N VAL A 78 -5.41 11.82 4.00
CA VAL A 78 -4.30 12.55 4.62
C VAL A 78 -3.28 12.99 3.58
N LEU A 79 -2.96 12.12 2.64
CA LEU A 79 -1.96 12.43 1.61
C LEU A 79 -2.58 13.15 0.41
N ASN A 80 -3.90 13.19 0.36
CA ASN A 80 -4.62 13.82 -0.74
C ASN A 80 -4.20 13.27 -2.09
N GLU A 81 -4.05 11.96 -2.14
CA GLU A 81 -3.61 11.28 -3.35
C GLU A 81 -4.13 9.85 -3.31
N PRO A 82 -4.70 9.35 -4.42
CA PRO A 82 -5.23 7.98 -4.41
C PRO A 82 -4.12 6.96 -4.22
N ILE A 83 -4.41 5.96 -3.40
CA ILE A 83 -3.48 4.88 -3.15
C ILE A 83 -3.86 3.67 -3.98
N ILE A 84 -5.15 3.41 -4.15
CA ILE A 84 -5.64 2.30 -4.96
C ILE A 84 -6.76 2.78 -5.86
N GLU A 85 -7.02 2.02 -6.89
CA GLU A 85 -8.14 2.25 -7.79
C GLU A 85 -8.72 0.93 -8.19
N VAL A 86 -9.99 0.94 -8.58
CA VAL A 86 -10.63 -0.26 -9.09
C VAL A 86 -10.35 -0.35 -10.58
N VAL A 87 -9.82 -1.48 -11.01
CA VAL A 87 -9.45 -1.68 -12.39
C VAL A 87 -10.69 -1.58 -13.27
N GLY A 88 -10.55 -0.88 -14.38
CA GLY A 88 -11.65 -0.75 -15.33
C GLY A 88 -12.69 0.26 -14.95
N LYS A 89 -12.57 0.85 -13.76
CA LYS A 89 -13.53 1.83 -13.35
C LYS A 89 -12.77 2.99 -12.76
N ARG A 90 -12.74 4.11 -13.48
CA ARG A 90 -12.05 5.24 -12.97
C ARG A 90 -12.77 5.82 -11.81
N ILE A 91 -12.09 6.35 -10.88
CA ILE A 91 -12.66 7.03 -9.74
C ILE A 91 -12.31 8.49 -9.90
N PRO A 92 -13.10 9.22 -10.66
CA PRO A 92 -12.79 10.62 -10.94
C PRO A 92 -13.05 11.45 -9.71
N ASN A 93 -12.24 12.44 -9.55
CA ASN A 93 -12.36 13.26 -8.41
C ASN A 93 -13.66 13.95 -8.30
N ASN A 94 -14.19 14.40 -9.39
CA ASN A 94 -15.33 15.24 -9.36
C ASN A 94 -16.60 14.57 -9.68
N GLU A 95 -16.57 13.46 -10.34
CA GLU A 95 -17.78 12.88 -10.85
C GLU A 95 -18.57 12.12 -9.82
N TYR A 96 -17.97 11.87 -8.68
CA TYR A 96 -18.68 11.22 -7.63
C TYR A 96 -19.26 12.22 -6.66
N ILE A 97 -19.04 13.45 -6.87
CA ILE A 97 -19.45 14.47 -5.91
C ILE A 97 -20.78 15.09 -6.30
#